data_70a22823b242808b2b132c6b7fddd1d1
#
_entry.id   70a22823b242808b2b132c6b7fddd1d1
#
_cell.length_a   1.000
_cell.length_b   1.000
_cell.length_c   1.000
_cell.angle_alpha   90.00
_cell.angle_beta   90.00
_cell.angle_gamma   90.00
#
_symmetry.space_group_name_H-M   'P 1'
#
loop_
_entity.id
_entity.type
_entity.pdbx_description
1 polymer ?
#
loop_
_entity_poly.entity_id
_entity_poly.type
_entity_poly.pdbx_seq_one_letter_code
_entity_poly.pdbx_strand_id
1 'polypeptide(L)'
;MKQEMPRIPNTNHKLLKKGSKLILSAATFGVVAAGSFQGVNYVVDNYNKENTTVQNTNVVKTSSSTTSNVSNVAQNCMPSIVAITNVSVSDVQNYFSMYGNNSRSNPFTQQESTSVGSGVIINNENGEIDILTNYHVIENAKTLTCTLVDNSNVEATVKGVDKDRDLAVISIKTK
;
A
#
# COMPACT_ATOMS: atom_id res chain seq x y z
N MET A 1 -79.09 1.48 41.43
CA MET A 1 -78.03 0.64 40.86
C MET A 1 -76.80 1.49 40.58
N LYS A 2 -75.76 1.40 41.46
CA LYS A 2 -74.49 2.04 41.24
C LYS A 2 -73.58 1.03 40.55
N GLN A 3 -73.16 1.31 39.32
CA GLN A 3 -72.13 0.49 38.60
C GLN A 3 -70.73 0.94 39.09
N GLU A 4 -70.01 0.01 39.70
CA GLU A 4 -68.61 0.13 40.03
C GLU A 4 -67.75 -0.03 38.75
N MET A 5 -66.96 0.98 38.43
CA MET A 5 -66.00 0.90 37.35
C MET A 5 -64.77 0.05 37.76
N PRO A 6 -64.27 -0.86 36.91
CA PRO A 6 -63.11 -1.66 37.22
C PRO A 6 -61.83 -0.80 37.31
N ARG A 7 -61.04 -1.04 38.36
CA ARG A 7 -59.74 -0.37 38.56
C ARG A 7 -58.69 -0.97 37.61
N ILE A 8 -58.09 -0.10 36.80
CA ILE A 8 -56.98 -0.47 35.91
C ILE A 8 -55.71 -0.70 36.73
N PRO A 9 -55.03 -1.84 36.62
CA PRO A 9 -53.78 -2.07 37.36
C PRO A 9 -52.67 -1.20 36.81
N ASN A 10 -51.98 -0.48 37.69
CA ASN A 10 -50.85 0.41 37.35
C ASN A 10 -49.62 -0.44 37.04
N THR A 11 -49.37 -0.75 35.75
CA THR A 11 -48.25 -1.57 35.25
C THR A 11 -46.96 -0.78 35.03
N ASN A 12 -46.95 0.54 35.22
CA ASN A 12 -45.83 1.40 34.84
C ASN A 12 -44.59 1.30 35.77
N HIS A 13 -44.74 0.92 37.02
CA HIS A 13 -43.61 0.83 37.96
C HIS A 13 -42.63 -0.34 37.72
N LYS A 14 -43.09 -1.47 37.15
CA LYS A 14 -42.19 -2.58 36.83
C LYS A 14 -41.36 -2.39 35.60
N LEU A 15 -41.85 -1.66 34.61
CA LEU A 15 -41.14 -1.34 33.38
C LEU A 15 -40.03 -0.31 33.63
N LEU A 16 -40.30 0.71 34.44
CA LEU A 16 -39.31 1.74 34.83
C LEU A 16 -38.09 1.15 35.58
N LYS A 17 -38.34 0.17 36.50
CA LYS A 17 -37.26 -0.51 37.25
C LYS A 17 -36.41 -1.43 36.37
N LYS A 18 -36.94 -2.02 35.29
CA LYS A 18 -36.18 -2.83 34.33
C LYS A 18 -35.35 -1.94 33.38
N GLY A 19 -35.89 -0.81 32.93
CA GLY A 19 -35.19 0.14 32.09
C GLY A 19 -34.00 0.81 32.79
N SER A 20 -34.15 1.19 34.07
CA SER A 20 -33.06 1.80 34.83
C SER A 20 -31.87 0.86 35.07
N LYS A 21 -32.13 -0.45 35.26
CA LYS A 21 -31.06 -1.47 35.39
C LYS A 21 -30.29 -1.67 34.08
N LEU A 22 -30.97 -1.62 32.93
CA LEU A 22 -30.38 -1.72 31.61
C LEU A 22 -29.48 -0.49 31.29
N ILE A 23 -29.96 0.69 31.62
CA ILE A 23 -29.16 1.94 31.41
C ILE A 23 -27.95 1.95 32.33
N LEU A 24 -28.08 1.50 33.59
CA LEU A 24 -26.94 1.45 34.50
C LEU A 24 -25.87 0.43 34.05
N SER A 25 -26.29 -0.74 33.55
CA SER A 25 -25.36 -1.75 33.05
C SER A 25 -24.64 -1.29 31.76
N ALA A 26 -25.33 -0.57 30.87
CA ALA A 26 -24.73 -0.01 29.68
C ALA A 26 -23.70 1.08 30.01
N ALA A 27 -24.00 1.92 31.00
CA ALA A 27 -23.07 2.96 31.45
C ALA A 27 -21.80 2.37 32.09
N THR A 28 -21.94 1.33 32.93
CA THR A 28 -20.78 0.66 33.54
C THR A 28 -19.92 -0.04 32.50
N PHE A 29 -20.52 -0.68 31.50
CA PHE A 29 -19.77 -1.32 30.41
C PHE A 29 -19.01 -0.28 29.58
N GLY A 30 -19.61 0.86 29.28
CA GLY A 30 -18.96 1.98 28.56
C GLY A 30 -17.74 2.52 29.29
N VAL A 31 -17.82 2.71 30.59
CA VAL A 31 -16.70 3.21 31.42
C VAL A 31 -15.55 2.18 31.47
N VAL A 32 -15.86 0.89 31.63
CA VAL A 32 -14.84 -0.16 31.65
C VAL A 32 -14.16 -0.29 30.29
N ALA A 33 -14.92 -0.26 29.19
CA ALA A 33 -14.36 -0.34 27.84
C ALA A 33 -13.46 0.86 27.53
N ALA A 34 -13.88 2.07 27.89
CA ALA A 34 -13.08 3.27 27.71
C ALA A 34 -11.80 3.25 28.55
N GLY A 35 -11.89 2.81 29.81
CA GLY A 35 -10.73 2.67 30.69
C GLY A 35 -9.72 1.63 30.20
N SER A 36 -10.18 0.52 29.66
CA SER A 36 -9.31 -0.53 29.10
C SER A 36 -8.57 -0.03 27.86
N PHE A 37 -9.25 0.70 26.97
CA PHE A 37 -8.64 1.24 25.77
C PHE A 37 -7.59 2.31 26.09
N GLN A 38 -7.87 3.18 27.05
CA GLN A 38 -6.93 4.20 27.53
C GLN A 38 -5.69 3.56 28.21
N GLY A 39 -5.92 2.49 28.97
CA GLY A 39 -4.84 1.75 29.66
C GLY A 39 -3.88 1.08 28.69
N VAL A 40 -4.38 0.48 27.60
CA VAL A 40 -3.53 -0.13 26.56
C VAL A 40 -2.70 0.92 25.85
N ASN A 41 -3.31 2.05 25.47
CA ASN A 41 -2.58 3.13 24.81
C ASN A 41 -1.48 3.71 25.72
N TYR A 42 -1.75 3.89 27.01
CA TYR A 42 -0.74 4.38 27.95
C TYR A 42 0.46 3.41 28.10
N VAL A 43 0.19 2.11 28.14
CA VAL A 43 1.25 1.09 28.21
C VAL A 43 2.05 1.05 26.91
N VAL A 44 1.41 1.08 25.75
CA VAL A 44 2.09 1.09 24.44
C VAL A 44 2.97 2.34 24.28
N ASP A 45 2.47 3.51 24.66
CA ASP A 45 3.24 4.75 24.61
C ASP A 45 4.46 4.73 25.54
N ASN A 46 4.32 4.09 26.71
CA ASN A 46 5.42 3.99 27.67
C ASN A 46 6.47 2.96 27.22
N TYR A 47 6.07 1.84 26.62
CA TYR A 47 6.97 0.84 26.04
C TYR A 47 7.77 1.38 24.86
N ASN A 48 7.15 2.23 24.04
CA ASN A 48 7.82 2.85 22.89
C ASN A 48 8.81 3.95 23.30
N LYS A 49 8.70 4.50 24.50
CA LYS A 49 9.65 5.51 25.03
C LYS A 49 11.00 4.92 25.46
N GLU A 50 11.05 3.66 25.85
CA GLU A 50 12.29 3.05 26.37
C GLU A 50 13.19 2.39 25.31
N ASN A 51 12.68 2.14 24.08
CA ASN A 51 13.42 1.39 23.07
C ASN A 51 13.78 2.17 21.79
N THR A 52 13.72 3.48 21.79
CA THR A 52 14.15 4.27 20.63
C THR A 52 15.35 5.16 20.99
N THR A 53 16.51 4.55 21.11
CA THR A 53 17.76 5.25 20.82
C THR A 53 17.96 5.21 19.29
N VAL A 54 17.12 5.94 18.55
CA VAL A 54 17.40 6.25 17.15
C VAL A 54 18.27 7.51 17.15
N GLN A 55 19.50 7.34 16.70
CA GLN A 55 20.42 8.43 16.42
C GLN A 55 19.75 9.46 15.52
N ASN A 56 19.96 10.73 15.85
CA ASN A 56 19.54 11.94 15.18
C ASN A 56 19.51 11.83 13.65
N THR A 57 18.40 11.42 13.09
CA THR A 57 17.92 11.97 11.83
C THR A 57 16.99 13.12 12.20
N ASN A 58 17.22 14.31 11.66
CA ASN A 58 16.38 15.49 11.85
C ASN A 58 14.94 15.17 11.46
N VAL A 59 14.16 14.65 12.42
CA VAL A 59 12.72 14.51 12.27
C VAL A 59 12.16 15.93 12.37
N VAL A 60 11.81 16.50 11.25
CA VAL A 60 11.07 17.74 11.13
C VAL A 60 9.82 17.59 12.00
N LYS A 61 9.73 18.34 13.09
CA LYS A 61 8.52 18.42 13.93
C LYS A 61 7.39 18.94 13.05
N THR A 62 6.48 18.06 12.66
CA THR A 62 5.28 18.41 11.89
C THR A 62 4.30 19.12 12.81
N SER A 63 4.36 20.44 12.83
CA SER A 63 3.28 21.27 13.35
C SER A 63 2.10 21.15 12.38
N SER A 64 0.94 20.87 12.92
CA SER A 64 -0.32 20.61 12.20
C SER A 64 -0.76 21.78 11.32
N SER A 65 -0.32 21.74 10.05
CA SER A 65 -0.97 22.39 8.91
C SER A 65 -0.87 21.43 7.73
N THR A 66 -1.85 20.56 7.60
CA THR A 66 -1.72 19.25 6.96
C THR A 66 -1.69 19.26 5.43
N THR A 67 -1.92 20.38 4.77
CA THR A 67 -2.06 20.39 3.29
C THR A 67 -0.78 20.82 2.54
N SER A 68 0.06 21.65 3.14
CA SER A 68 1.29 22.14 2.47
C SER A 68 2.48 21.17 2.58
N ASN A 69 2.51 20.33 3.61
CA ASN A 69 3.66 19.45 3.87
C ASN A 69 3.75 18.26 2.89
N VAL A 70 2.61 17.67 2.51
CA VAL A 70 2.57 16.53 1.60
C VAL A 70 3.02 16.94 0.20
N SER A 71 2.59 18.10 -0.29
CA SER A 71 3.02 18.62 -1.59
C SER A 71 4.52 18.88 -1.64
N ASN A 72 5.09 19.43 -0.56
CA ASN A 72 6.53 19.69 -0.47
C ASN A 72 7.33 18.38 -0.41
N VAL A 73 6.86 17.38 0.33
CA VAL A 73 7.49 16.05 0.37
C VAL A 73 7.45 15.41 -1.02
N ALA A 74 6.29 15.44 -1.68
CA ALA A 74 6.15 14.91 -3.04
C ALA A 74 7.12 15.59 -4.02
N GLN A 75 7.17 16.93 -4.04
CA GLN A 75 8.08 17.67 -4.91
C GLN A 75 9.55 17.33 -4.67
N ASN A 76 9.94 17.14 -3.43
CA ASN A 76 11.32 16.81 -3.08
C ASN A 76 11.68 15.34 -3.41
N CYS A 77 10.73 14.42 -3.37
CA CYS A 77 10.97 12.99 -3.63
C CYS A 77 10.80 12.62 -5.11
N MET A 78 9.95 13.32 -5.87
CA MET A 78 9.69 13.00 -7.28
C MET A 78 10.94 12.88 -8.15
N PRO A 79 12.00 13.70 -8.00
CA PRO A 79 13.22 13.55 -8.80
C PRO A 79 13.98 12.24 -8.57
N SER A 80 13.69 11.54 -7.45
CA SER A 80 14.32 10.25 -7.13
C SER A 80 13.48 9.05 -7.58
N ILE A 81 12.31 9.27 -8.16
CA ILE A 81 11.40 8.20 -8.60
C ILE A 81 11.39 8.17 -10.12
N VAL A 82 11.45 6.96 -10.67
CA VAL A 82 11.39 6.72 -12.11
C VAL A 82 10.27 5.74 -12.44
N ALA A 83 9.67 5.88 -13.62
CA ALA A 83 8.82 4.85 -14.18
C ALA A 83 9.69 3.90 -15.03
N ILE A 84 9.41 2.59 -14.91
CA ILE A 84 10.13 1.56 -15.67
C ILE A 84 9.12 0.87 -16.57
N THR A 85 9.42 0.86 -17.87
CA THR A 85 8.66 0.12 -18.86
C THR A 85 9.46 -1.10 -19.29
N ASN A 86 8.87 -2.27 -19.11
CA ASN A 86 9.42 -3.55 -19.52
C ASN A 86 8.64 -4.06 -20.74
N VAL A 87 9.32 -4.30 -21.83
CA VAL A 87 8.79 -5.01 -23.00
C VAL A 87 9.35 -6.42 -22.98
N SER A 88 8.49 -7.40 -22.78
CA SER A 88 8.83 -8.82 -22.79
C SER A 88 8.19 -9.51 -23.99
N VAL A 89 8.78 -10.61 -24.41
CA VAL A 89 8.24 -11.47 -25.49
C VAL A 89 7.92 -12.82 -24.89
N SER A 90 6.67 -13.24 -25.00
CA SER A 90 6.24 -14.57 -24.60
C SER A 90 5.89 -15.40 -25.84
N ASP A 91 6.35 -16.63 -25.87
CA ASP A 91 5.93 -17.61 -26.87
C ASP A 91 4.56 -18.15 -26.48
N VAL A 92 3.53 -17.72 -27.21
CA VAL A 92 2.18 -18.24 -27.01
C VAL A 92 2.01 -19.50 -27.87
N GLN A 93 1.94 -20.64 -27.21
CA GLN A 93 1.54 -21.87 -27.88
C GLN A 93 0.04 -21.77 -28.21
N ASN A 94 -0.27 -21.63 -29.48
CA ASN A 94 -1.64 -21.71 -29.96
C ASN A 94 -2.15 -23.16 -29.86
N TYR A 95 -2.70 -23.55 -28.72
CA TYR A 95 -3.36 -24.84 -28.53
C TYR A 95 -4.51 -25.10 -29.51
N PHE A 96 -5.02 -24.07 -30.15
CA PHE A 96 -6.13 -24.18 -31.08
C PHE A 96 -5.77 -24.67 -32.49
N SER A 97 -4.51 -24.59 -32.90
CA SER A 97 -4.09 -25.05 -34.23
C SER A 97 -3.93 -26.58 -34.34
N MET A 98 -4.01 -27.29 -33.22
CA MET A 98 -3.88 -28.75 -33.19
C MET A 98 -5.17 -29.52 -33.56
N TYR A 99 -6.33 -28.84 -33.65
CA TYR A 99 -7.63 -29.46 -33.94
C TYR A 99 -8.20 -29.10 -35.30
N GLY A 100 -7.54 -28.27 -36.09
CA GLY A 100 -8.00 -27.82 -37.41
C GLY A 100 -7.09 -28.32 -38.54
N ASN A 101 -7.65 -29.17 -39.39
CA ASN A 101 -7.04 -29.72 -40.59
C ASN A 101 -6.60 -28.59 -41.54
N ASN A 102 -5.32 -28.57 -41.96
CA ASN A 102 -4.73 -27.73 -43.01
C ASN A 102 -4.58 -26.22 -42.75
N SER A 103 -3.66 -25.85 -41.89
CA SER A 103 -2.99 -24.54 -42.05
C SER A 103 -1.55 -24.63 -41.62
N ARG A 104 -0.64 -24.33 -42.55
CA ARG A 104 0.79 -24.07 -42.29
C ARG A 104 0.98 -22.79 -41.49
N SER A 105 0.30 -22.63 -40.37
CA SER A 105 0.55 -21.54 -39.43
C SER A 105 1.61 -21.97 -38.46
N ASN A 106 2.65 -21.17 -38.33
CA ASN A 106 3.72 -21.33 -37.36
C ASN A 106 3.09 -21.55 -35.97
N PRO A 107 3.32 -22.66 -35.25
CA PRO A 107 2.65 -22.97 -34.00
C PRO A 107 3.06 -22.04 -32.84
N PHE A 108 4.02 -21.16 -33.07
CA PHE A 108 4.53 -20.19 -32.11
C PHE A 108 4.30 -18.78 -32.65
N THR A 109 3.38 -18.06 -32.04
CA THR A 109 3.25 -16.63 -32.27
C THR A 109 3.91 -15.93 -31.09
N GLN A 110 4.95 -15.17 -31.34
CA GLN A 110 5.56 -14.30 -30.33
C GLN A 110 4.62 -13.14 -30.05
N GLN A 111 4.17 -13.04 -28.82
CA GLN A 111 3.35 -11.92 -28.36
C GLN A 111 4.20 -11.01 -27.48
N GLU A 112 4.32 -9.76 -27.88
CA GLU A 112 4.92 -8.73 -27.05
C GLU A 112 3.94 -8.31 -25.95
N SER A 113 4.41 -8.27 -24.72
CA SER A 113 3.69 -7.79 -23.55
C SER A 113 4.46 -6.61 -22.96
N THR A 114 3.73 -5.55 -22.66
CA THR A 114 4.31 -4.38 -21.99
C THR A 114 3.79 -4.30 -20.58
N SER A 115 4.70 -4.19 -19.61
CA SER A 115 4.39 -3.94 -18.21
C SER A 115 5.09 -2.68 -17.73
N VAL A 116 4.52 -2.05 -16.71
CA VAL A 116 5.05 -0.82 -16.12
C VAL A 116 5.24 -1.02 -14.62
N GLY A 117 6.36 -0.57 -14.11
CA GLY A 117 6.68 -0.54 -12.70
C GLY A 117 7.33 0.78 -12.31
N SER A 118 7.85 0.84 -11.11
CA SER A 118 8.57 2.01 -10.59
C SER A 118 9.91 1.62 -9.99
N GLY A 119 10.82 2.58 -9.92
CA GLY A 119 12.11 2.43 -9.27
C GLY A 119 12.51 3.68 -8.52
N VAL A 120 13.51 3.54 -7.66
CA VAL A 120 14.09 4.62 -6.88
C VAL A 120 15.56 4.78 -7.25
N ILE A 121 16.00 5.98 -7.55
CA ILE A 121 17.40 6.30 -7.81
C ILE A 121 18.16 6.13 -6.49
N ILE A 122 19.20 5.28 -6.51
CA ILE A 122 20.04 5.01 -5.34
C ILE A 122 21.48 5.51 -5.51
N ASN A 123 21.90 5.75 -6.74
CA ASN A 123 23.21 6.32 -7.05
C ASN A 123 23.15 7.16 -8.32
N ASN A 124 23.97 8.22 -8.38
CA ASN A 124 24.13 9.05 -9.57
C ASN A 124 25.59 9.56 -9.62
N GLU A 125 26.44 8.81 -10.30
CA GLU A 125 27.86 9.10 -10.38
C GLU A 125 28.38 8.88 -11.79
N ASN A 126 29.30 9.74 -12.23
CA ASN A 126 30.03 9.58 -13.50
C ASN A 126 29.14 9.44 -14.75
N GLY A 127 27.92 10.02 -14.73
CA GLY A 127 26.97 9.89 -15.85
C GLY A 127 26.23 8.55 -15.89
N GLU A 128 26.31 7.77 -14.83
CA GLU A 128 25.54 6.55 -14.63
C GLU A 128 24.62 6.73 -13.43
N ILE A 129 23.34 6.36 -13.59
CA ILE A 129 22.32 6.39 -12.55
C ILE A 129 21.92 4.96 -12.26
N ASP A 130 22.08 4.54 -11.00
CA ASP A 130 21.60 3.24 -10.51
C ASP A 130 20.24 3.37 -9.89
N ILE A 131 19.35 2.45 -10.23
CA ILE A 131 17.93 2.46 -9.87
C ILE A 131 17.59 1.12 -9.23
N LEU A 132 17.07 1.18 -7.99
CA LEU A 132 16.53 0.02 -7.30
C LEU A 132 15.06 -0.16 -7.68
N THR A 133 14.71 -1.39 -8.05
CA THR A 133 13.34 -1.78 -8.40
C THR A 133 13.06 -3.21 -7.93
N ASN A 134 11.88 -3.72 -8.18
CA ASN A 134 11.54 -5.10 -7.92
C ASN A 134 11.96 -6.00 -9.08
N TYR A 135 12.34 -7.26 -8.77
CA TYR A 135 12.73 -8.23 -9.78
C TYR A 135 11.60 -8.52 -10.77
N HIS A 136 10.36 -8.70 -10.27
CA HIS A 136 9.21 -8.99 -11.13
C HIS A 136 8.91 -7.88 -12.15
N VAL A 137 9.34 -6.63 -11.90
CA VAL A 137 9.18 -5.51 -12.85
C VAL A 137 10.06 -5.70 -14.08
N ILE A 138 11.24 -6.30 -13.92
CA ILE A 138 12.23 -6.48 -14.99
C ILE A 138 12.33 -7.90 -15.52
N GLU A 139 11.54 -8.83 -14.94
CA GLU A 139 11.59 -10.24 -15.31
C GLU A 139 11.23 -10.43 -16.78
N ASN A 140 11.99 -11.30 -17.48
CA ASN A 140 11.83 -11.62 -18.90
C ASN A 140 11.88 -10.40 -19.84
N ALA A 141 12.47 -9.30 -19.43
CA ALA A 141 12.60 -8.11 -20.24
C ALA A 141 13.46 -8.35 -21.49
N LYS A 142 12.92 -8.01 -22.65
CA LYS A 142 13.67 -7.85 -23.90
C LYS A 142 14.26 -6.45 -23.98
N THR A 143 13.48 -5.47 -23.55
CA THR A 143 13.87 -4.06 -23.50
C THR A 143 13.36 -3.43 -22.22
N LEU A 144 14.23 -2.69 -21.53
CA LEU A 144 13.89 -1.88 -20.36
C LEU A 144 14.09 -0.42 -20.68
N THR A 145 13.09 0.41 -20.37
CA THR A 145 13.15 1.86 -20.54
C THR A 145 12.76 2.54 -19.24
N CYS A 146 13.58 3.48 -18.79
CA CYS A 146 13.28 4.35 -17.66
C CYS A 146 12.79 5.69 -18.14
N THR A 147 11.65 6.13 -17.60
CA THR A 147 11.14 7.50 -17.79
C THR A 147 11.44 8.31 -16.55
N LEU A 148 12.21 9.37 -16.72
CA LEU A 148 12.60 10.29 -15.65
C LEU A 148 11.53 11.38 -15.42
N VAL A 149 11.71 12.18 -14.37
CA VAL A 149 10.76 13.24 -13.98
C VAL A 149 10.55 14.31 -15.06
N ASP A 150 11.55 14.51 -15.91
CA ASP A 150 11.50 15.43 -17.08
C ASP A 150 10.85 14.82 -18.33
N ASN A 151 10.27 13.62 -18.20
CA ASN A 151 9.70 12.79 -19.26
C ASN A 151 10.74 12.29 -20.30
N SER A 152 12.03 12.36 -20.01
CA SER A 152 13.03 11.72 -20.84
C SER A 152 12.98 10.21 -20.69
N ASN A 153 13.09 9.49 -21.82
CA ASN A 153 13.12 8.04 -21.88
C ASN A 153 14.55 7.58 -22.15
N VAL A 154 15.09 6.78 -21.25
CA VAL A 154 16.46 6.26 -21.35
C VAL A 154 16.43 4.74 -21.25
N GLU A 155 17.15 4.08 -22.16
CA GLU A 155 17.30 2.62 -22.10
C GLU A 155 18.09 2.21 -20.87
N ALA A 156 17.60 1.16 -20.18
CA ALA A 156 18.21 0.65 -18.96
C ALA A 156 18.84 -0.73 -19.16
N THR A 157 19.89 -1.00 -18.41
CA THR A 157 20.57 -2.29 -18.34
C THR A 157 20.50 -2.86 -16.93
N VAL A 158 20.36 -4.18 -16.81
CA VAL A 158 20.32 -4.86 -15.50
C VAL A 158 21.73 -4.97 -14.95
N LYS A 159 21.98 -4.46 -13.74
CA LYS A 159 23.25 -4.60 -13.00
C LYS A 159 23.28 -5.84 -12.11
N GLY A 160 22.18 -6.15 -11.45
CA GLY A 160 22.07 -7.29 -10.54
C GLY A 160 20.65 -7.57 -10.10
N VAL A 161 20.42 -8.79 -9.67
CA VAL A 161 19.10 -9.26 -9.21
C VAL A 161 19.21 -10.14 -7.97
N ASP A 162 18.23 -10.04 -7.09
CA ASP A 162 17.96 -10.97 -6.00
C ASP A 162 16.52 -11.45 -6.13
N LYS A 163 16.35 -12.62 -6.73
CA LYS A 163 15.02 -13.21 -7.01
C LYS A 163 14.28 -13.58 -5.73
N ASP A 164 15.02 -14.05 -4.73
CA ASP A 164 14.43 -14.54 -3.49
C ASP A 164 13.81 -13.39 -2.68
N ARG A 165 14.36 -12.18 -2.83
CA ARG A 165 13.86 -10.96 -2.16
C ARG A 165 13.08 -10.04 -3.08
N ASP A 166 12.86 -10.44 -4.32
CA ASP A 166 12.20 -9.62 -5.33
C ASP A 166 12.86 -8.25 -5.51
N LEU A 167 14.20 -8.21 -5.59
CA LEU A 167 14.97 -6.98 -5.78
C LEU A 167 15.79 -7.04 -7.07
N ALA A 168 15.94 -5.88 -7.69
CA ALA A 168 16.80 -5.68 -8.85
C ALA A 168 17.43 -4.30 -8.84
N VAL A 169 18.64 -4.21 -9.37
CA VAL A 169 19.31 -2.95 -9.68
C VAL A 169 19.49 -2.87 -11.19
N ILE A 170 19.01 -1.80 -11.77
CA ILE A 170 19.21 -1.44 -13.18
C ILE A 170 20.00 -0.14 -13.27
N SER A 171 20.68 0.08 -14.38
CA SER A 171 21.39 1.35 -14.61
C SER A 171 21.00 1.98 -15.93
N ILE A 172 21.02 3.31 -15.96
CA ILE A 172 20.88 4.14 -17.15
C ILE A 172 22.09 5.03 -17.29
N LYS A 173 22.43 5.38 -18.53
CA LYS A 173 23.51 6.33 -18.84
C LYS A 173 22.91 7.67 -19.23
N THR A 174 23.28 8.72 -18.52
CA THR A 174 22.95 10.10 -18.88
C THR A 174 24.12 10.70 -19.68
N LYS A 175 23.76 11.51 -20.70
CA LYS A 175 24.74 12.19 -21.51
C LYS A 175 25.33 13.38 -20.78
#